data_fd1c8813eceeca9c4c91055ae07f1a67
#
_entry.id   fd1c8813eceeca9c4c91055ae07f1a67
#
_cell.length_a   1.000
_cell.length_b   1.000
_cell.length_c   1.000
_cell.angle_alpha   90.00
_cell.angle_beta   90.00
_cell.angle_gamma   90.00
#
_symmetry.space_group_name_H-M   'P 1'
#
loop_
_entity.id
_entity.type
_entity.pdbx_description
1 polymer ?
#
loop_
_entity_poly.entity_id
_entity_poly.type
_entity_poly.pdbx_seq_one_letter_code
_entity_poly.pdbx_strand_id
1 'polypeptide(L)'
;IACVDLFCGAGGLTHGLIQAGMKVVAGVDFDETCEYPYTANHEGIAFYKRDVAQLKASEVESWFGDAPVRVLAGCAPCQPFSKYSQRYETVGTERWGLLGHFARLVKALMPDIVTMENVPTVTEHKVFDDFVATLKKQKYEVWYQVVDSAEYGLPQRRRRTVLLASLHGSIKLRDPDSSKVKTVRDALEGLPVLRHGCTDKIDSLHKAPKLSPINLDRIKASKPGGTWGDWPEHLIAKCHRKKSGKTYPGVYGRMKWDEPAPTLTTQFYGFGNGRFGHPTQARALSLREGAILQGF
;
A
#
# COMPACT_ATOMS: atom_id res chain seq x y z
N ILE A 1 -23.91 -7.19 5.33
CA ILE A 1 -22.78 -6.33 5.72
C ILE A 1 -22.60 -5.29 4.64
N ALA A 2 -22.64 -4.01 4.99
CA ALA A 2 -22.25 -2.93 4.09
C ALA A 2 -20.94 -2.27 4.57
N CYS A 3 -20.04 -1.98 3.64
CA CYS A 3 -18.75 -1.41 3.94
C CYS A 3 -18.56 -0.09 3.18
N VAL A 4 -18.08 0.94 3.87
CA VAL A 4 -17.63 2.21 3.28
C VAL A 4 -16.12 2.31 3.48
N ASP A 5 -15.39 2.59 2.37
CA ASP A 5 -13.93 2.71 2.36
C ASP A 5 -13.52 4.18 2.25
N LEU A 6 -12.99 4.74 3.33
CA LEU A 6 -12.47 6.12 3.39
C LEU A 6 -11.00 6.14 2.97
N PHE A 7 -10.62 7.19 2.26
CA PHE A 7 -9.27 7.30 1.66
C PHE A 7 -8.96 6.14 0.72
N CYS A 8 -9.95 5.75 -0.08
CA CYS A 8 -9.93 4.50 -0.85
C CYS A 8 -8.86 4.48 -1.96
N GLY A 9 -8.37 5.65 -2.41
CA GLY A 9 -7.44 5.72 -3.53
C GLY A 9 -7.98 5.00 -4.77
N ALA A 10 -7.16 4.20 -5.42
CA ALA A 10 -7.56 3.37 -6.56
C ALA A 10 -8.34 2.09 -6.16
N GLY A 11 -8.67 1.90 -4.87
CA GLY A 11 -9.53 0.83 -4.39
C GLY A 11 -8.84 -0.46 -3.94
N GLY A 12 -7.57 -0.39 -3.51
CA GLY A 12 -6.85 -1.58 -3.06
C GLY A 12 -7.50 -2.27 -1.84
N LEU A 13 -7.93 -1.50 -0.84
CA LEU A 13 -8.66 -2.04 0.32
C LEU A 13 -10.06 -2.50 -0.09
N THR A 14 -10.78 -1.72 -0.89
CA THR A 14 -12.07 -2.08 -1.48
C THR A 14 -11.99 -3.45 -2.17
N HIS A 15 -10.97 -3.67 -3.01
CA HIS A 15 -10.77 -4.94 -3.71
C HIS A 15 -10.60 -6.11 -2.73
N GLY A 16 -9.76 -5.93 -1.70
CA GLY A 16 -9.57 -6.94 -0.66
C GLY A 16 -10.85 -7.26 0.12
N LEU A 17 -11.65 -6.25 0.45
CA LEU A 17 -12.94 -6.42 1.15
C LEU A 17 -13.95 -7.20 0.28
N ILE A 18 -14.01 -6.91 -1.03
CA ILE A 18 -14.86 -7.65 -1.98
C ILE A 18 -14.41 -9.11 -2.08
N GLN A 19 -13.12 -9.38 -2.21
CA GLN A 19 -12.58 -10.74 -2.22
C GLN A 19 -12.89 -11.51 -0.92
N ALA A 20 -12.97 -10.80 0.21
CA ALA A 20 -13.40 -11.37 1.48
C ALA A 20 -14.91 -11.58 1.61
N GLY A 21 -15.69 -11.31 0.55
CA GLY A 21 -17.15 -11.48 0.52
C GLY A 21 -17.94 -10.32 1.15
N MET A 22 -17.32 -9.18 1.40
CA MET A 22 -18.00 -8.00 1.92
C MET A 22 -18.63 -7.18 0.78
N LYS A 23 -19.81 -6.62 1.02
CA LYS A 23 -20.43 -5.68 0.10
C LYS A 23 -19.91 -4.28 0.38
N VAL A 24 -18.96 -3.80 -0.43
CA VAL A 24 -18.55 -2.39 -0.40
C VAL A 24 -19.62 -1.57 -1.14
N VAL A 25 -20.12 -0.53 -0.51
CA VAL A 25 -21.20 0.33 -1.05
C VAL A 25 -20.67 1.68 -1.53
N ALA A 26 -19.56 2.15 -0.98
CA ALA A 26 -18.95 3.42 -1.35
C ALA A 26 -17.44 3.43 -1.09
N GLY A 27 -16.71 4.07 -2.00
CA GLY A 27 -15.34 4.53 -1.78
C GLY A 27 -15.28 6.05 -1.76
N VAL A 28 -14.47 6.61 -0.88
CA VAL A 28 -14.32 8.05 -0.68
C VAL A 28 -12.87 8.44 -0.80
N ASP A 29 -12.55 9.37 -1.69
CA ASP A 29 -11.22 9.99 -1.75
C ASP A 29 -11.32 11.45 -2.18
N PHE A 30 -10.30 12.23 -1.82
CA PHE A 30 -10.18 13.62 -2.23
C PHE A 30 -9.59 13.76 -3.64
N ASP A 31 -8.71 12.84 -4.03
CA ASP A 31 -7.99 12.87 -5.30
C ASP A 31 -8.88 12.35 -6.44
N GLU A 32 -9.27 13.24 -7.33
CA GLU A 32 -10.10 12.89 -8.50
C GLU A 32 -9.40 11.91 -9.46
N THR A 33 -8.08 11.86 -9.46
CA THR A 33 -7.36 10.92 -10.33
C THR A 33 -7.58 9.46 -9.92
N CYS A 34 -8.10 9.22 -8.73
CA CYS A 34 -8.48 7.90 -8.23
C CYS A 34 -9.84 7.42 -8.77
N GLU A 35 -10.71 8.31 -9.26
CA GLU A 35 -12.07 7.97 -9.68
C GLU A 35 -12.09 6.93 -10.81
N TYR A 36 -11.35 7.18 -11.88
CA TYR A 36 -11.32 6.27 -13.02
C TYR A 36 -10.78 4.87 -12.65
N PRO A 37 -9.58 4.73 -12.04
CA PRO A 37 -9.11 3.40 -11.66
C PRO A 37 -9.99 2.73 -10.62
N TYR A 38 -10.64 3.49 -9.72
CA TYR A 38 -11.57 2.92 -8.75
C TYR A 38 -12.81 2.34 -9.44
N THR A 39 -13.54 3.15 -10.21
CA THR A 39 -14.81 2.75 -10.84
C THR A 39 -14.61 1.70 -11.94
N ALA A 40 -13.51 1.78 -12.70
CA ALA A 40 -13.19 0.80 -13.73
C ALA A 40 -12.90 -0.61 -13.18
N ASN A 41 -12.44 -0.73 -11.92
CA ASN A 41 -12.13 -2.00 -11.29
C ASN A 41 -13.18 -2.49 -10.28
N HIS A 42 -14.16 -1.64 -9.94
CA HIS A 42 -15.20 -1.97 -8.94
C HIS A 42 -16.59 -1.59 -9.47
N GLU A 43 -17.03 -2.35 -10.48
CA GLU A 43 -18.33 -2.12 -11.12
C GLU A 43 -19.47 -2.10 -10.10
N GLY A 44 -20.34 -1.10 -10.22
CA GLY A 44 -21.52 -0.94 -9.36
C GLY A 44 -21.23 -0.35 -7.98
N ILE A 45 -19.98 0.02 -7.67
CA ILE A 45 -19.62 0.69 -6.41
C ILE A 45 -19.42 2.20 -6.66
N ALA A 46 -20.09 3.02 -5.87
CA ALA A 46 -19.99 4.47 -5.99
C ALA A 46 -18.62 4.98 -5.52
N PHE A 47 -18.01 5.86 -6.30
CA PHE A 47 -16.87 6.67 -5.88
C PHE A 47 -17.37 8.09 -5.54
N TYR A 48 -17.02 8.58 -4.36
CA TYR A 48 -17.35 9.93 -3.93
C TYR A 48 -16.09 10.76 -3.78
N LYS A 49 -15.90 11.74 -4.68
CA LYS A 49 -14.86 12.75 -4.54
C LYS A 49 -15.22 13.68 -3.38
N ARG A 50 -14.72 13.38 -2.18
CA ARG A 50 -14.99 14.14 -0.94
C ARG A 50 -13.75 14.24 -0.09
N ASP A 51 -13.61 15.39 0.56
CA ASP A 51 -12.66 15.54 1.66
C ASP A 51 -13.28 14.96 2.94
N VAL A 52 -12.64 13.95 3.52
CA VAL A 52 -13.09 13.30 4.75
C VAL A 52 -13.18 14.30 5.91
N ALA A 53 -12.38 15.39 5.89
CA ALA A 53 -12.47 16.45 6.89
C ALA A 53 -13.84 17.17 6.87
N GLN A 54 -14.44 17.30 5.69
CA GLN A 54 -15.71 17.99 5.47
C GLN A 54 -16.90 17.03 5.35
N LEU A 55 -16.64 15.72 5.25
CA LEU A 55 -17.66 14.70 5.06
C LEU A 55 -18.62 14.64 6.27
N LYS A 56 -19.91 14.75 5.98
CA LYS A 56 -20.96 14.68 7.02
C LYS A 56 -21.30 13.22 7.32
N ALA A 57 -21.54 12.91 8.60
CA ALA A 57 -21.97 11.58 9.00
C ALA A 57 -23.29 11.14 8.33
N SER A 58 -24.25 12.09 8.13
CA SER A 58 -25.51 11.79 7.44
C SER A 58 -25.34 11.35 5.99
N GLU A 59 -24.30 11.82 5.29
CA GLU A 59 -23.99 11.35 3.92
C GLU A 59 -23.56 9.88 3.98
N VAL A 60 -22.62 9.54 4.87
CA VAL A 60 -22.10 8.18 5.03
C VAL A 60 -23.21 7.23 5.51
N GLU A 61 -24.08 7.68 6.44
CA GLU A 61 -25.24 6.92 6.92
C GLU A 61 -26.16 6.54 5.76
N SER A 62 -26.42 7.47 4.85
CA SER A 62 -27.29 7.20 3.68
C SER A 62 -26.72 6.13 2.75
N TRP A 63 -25.39 5.97 2.67
CA TRP A 63 -24.77 4.94 1.83
C TRP A 63 -24.86 3.54 2.45
N PHE A 64 -24.89 3.42 3.77
CA PHE A 64 -25.11 2.15 4.45
C PHE A 64 -26.52 1.61 4.24
N GLY A 65 -27.52 2.50 4.08
CA GLY A 65 -28.93 2.13 4.00
C GLY A 65 -29.34 1.31 5.23
N ASP A 66 -30.24 0.33 5.01
CA ASP A 66 -30.75 -0.56 6.06
C ASP A 66 -29.84 -1.79 6.34
N ALA A 67 -28.53 -1.68 6.08
CA ALA A 67 -27.63 -2.79 6.29
C ALA A 67 -27.56 -3.21 7.77
N PRO A 68 -27.75 -4.50 8.09
CA PRO A 68 -27.77 -4.97 9.48
C PRO A 68 -26.38 -4.95 10.15
N VAL A 69 -25.31 -4.88 9.38
CA VAL A 69 -23.94 -4.73 9.87
C VAL A 69 -23.22 -3.70 9.01
N ARG A 70 -22.70 -2.66 9.65
CA ARG A 70 -22.01 -1.53 9.02
C ARG A 70 -20.53 -1.56 9.33
N VAL A 71 -19.70 -1.53 8.30
CA VAL A 71 -18.24 -1.51 8.42
C VAL A 71 -17.69 -0.19 7.88
N LEU A 72 -16.97 0.55 8.71
CA LEU A 72 -16.25 1.74 8.28
C LEU A 72 -14.76 1.40 8.19
N ALA A 73 -14.25 1.36 6.97
CA ALA A 73 -12.85 1.06 6.66
C ALA A 73 -12.11 2.33 6.27
N GLY A 74 -10.78 2.38 6.46
CA GLY A 74 -10.01 3.50 5.96
C GLY A 74 -8.50 3.36 6.11
N CYS A 75 -7.79 3.91 5.11
CA CYS A 75 -6.33 4.00 5.08
C CYS A 75 -5.92 5.49 5.09
N ALA A 76 -6.05 6.16 6.23
CA ALA A 76 -5.73 7.57 6.33
C ALA A 76 -4.28 7.85 5.87
N PRO A 77 -4.02 8.91 5.06
CA PRO A 77 -2.70 9.21 4.54
C PRO A 77 -1.61 9.25 5.61
N CYS A 78 -0.51 8.52 5.36
CA CYS A 78 0.61 8.35 6.28
C CYS A 78 1.76 9.35 6.05
N GLN A 79 1.58 10.36 5.20
CA GLN A 79 2.69 11.25 4.80
C GLN A 79 3.43 11.91 5.98
N PRO A 80 2.79 12.31 7.08
CA PRO A 80 3.50 12.79 8.26
C PRO A 80 4.31 11.70 8.99
N PHE A 81 3.91 10.42 8.86
CA PHE A 81 4.48 9.28 9.60
C PHE A 81 5.57 8.53 8.85
N SER A 82 5.76 8.80 7.55
CA SER A 82 6.76 8.07 6.75
C SER A 82 8.15 8.63 6.99
N LYS A 83 9.16 7.74 7.12
CA LYS A 83 10.58 8.13 7.21
C LYS A 83 11.05 8.99 6.02
N TYR A 84 10.31 9.00 4.92
CA TYR A 84 10.60 9.79 3.72
C TYR A 84 10.21 11.26 3.88
N SER A 85 9.12 11.56 4.57
CA SER A 85 8.59 12.91 4.78
C SER A 85 9.24 13.63 5.96
N GLN A 86 9.85 12.91 6.90
CA GLN A 86 10.55 13.51 8.05
C GLN A 86 11.75 14.41 7.65
N ARG A 87 12.20 14.37 6.41
CA ARG A 87 13.22 15.27 5.86
C ARG A 87 12.70 16.63 5.41
N TYR A 88 11.40 16.75 5.21
CA TYR A 88 10.75 17.99 4.80
C TYR A 88 9.81 18.37 5.93
N GLU A 89 10.25 19.25 6.81
CA GLU A 89 9.44 19.89 7.86
C GLU A 89 8.34 20.78 7.26
N THR A 90 7.55 20.25 6.36
CA THR A 90 6.27 20.85 6.00
C THR A 90 5.24 20.30 6.97
N VAL A 91 5.31 20.80 8.18
CA VAL A 91 4.30 20.64 9.21
C VAL A 91 3.06 21.45 8.80
N GLY A 92 2.32 20.90 7.86
CA GLY A 92 0.92 21.29 7.68
C GLY A 92 0.12 20.52 8.71
N THR A 93 -0.34 21.19 9.76
CA THR A 93 -1.19 20.67 10.84
C THR A 93 -2.44 19.96 10.34
N GLU A 94 -2.88 20.21 9.12
CA GLU A 94 -4.09 19.65 8.49
C GLU A 94 -4.00 18.14 8.19
N ARG A 95 -2.83 17.63 7.79
CA ARG A 95 -2.67 16.21 7.45
C ARG A 95 -2.62 15.28 8.66
N TRP A 96 -2.24 15.79 9.82
CA TRP A 96 -2.30 15.06 11.09
C TRP A 96 -3.74 14.88 11.56
N GLY A 97 -4.66 15.76 11.10
CA GLY A 97 -6.06 15.73 11.45
C GLY A 97 -6.88 14.62 10.81
N LEU A 98 -6.40 13.96 9.72
CA LEU A 98 -7.23 13.03 8.95
C LEU A 98 -7.66 11.80 9.75
N LEU A 99 -6.78 11.25 10.60
CA LEU A 99 -7.16 10.17 11.51
C LEU A 99 -8.15 10.67 12.59
N GLY A 100 -8.05 11.93 13.01
CA GLY A 100 -9.04 12.59 13.88
C GLY A 100 -10.41 12.76 13.20
N HIS A 101 -10.41 13.08 11.91
CA HIS A 101 -11.67 13.15 11.14
C HIS A 101 -12.30 11.76 10.95
N PHE A 102 -11.48 10.71 10.77
CA PHE A 102 -11.97 9.34 10.80
C PHE A 102 -12.61 9.02 12.17
N ALA A 103 -11.93 9.34 13.29
CA ALA A 103 -12.48 9.19 14.64
C ALA A 103 -13.81 9.96 14.84
N ARG A 104 -13.93 11.17 14.27
CA ARG A 104 -15.16 11.98 14.28
C ARG A 104 -16.32 11.23 13.60
N LEU A 105 -16.06 10.65 12.43
CA LEU A 105 -17.07 9.87 11.72
C LEU A 105 -17.44 8.60 12.49
N VAL A 106 -16.48 7.85 13.01
CA VAL A 106 -16.76 6.68 13.87
C VAL A 106 -17.66 7.07 15.04
N LYS A 107 -17.33 8.17 15.74
CA LYS A 107 -18.12 8.64 16.88
C LYS A 107 -19.57 9.02 16.50
N ALA A 108 -19.77 9.58 15.33
CA ALA A 108 -21.09 10.04 14.89
C ALA A 108 -21.93 8.90 14.32
N LEU A 109 -21.33 7.95 13.62
CA LEU A 109 -22.00 6.86 12.91
C LEU A 109 -22.18 5.61 13.78
N MET A 110 -21.27 5.38 14.72
CA MET A 110 -21.23 4.16 15.53
C MET A 110 -21.35 2.88 14.65
N PRO A 111 -20.47 2.69 13.62
CA PRO A 111 -20.51 1.49 12.82
C PRO A 111 -20.21 0.25 13.69
N ASP A 112 -20.73 -0.92 13.28
CA ASP A 112 -20.52 -2.17 14.03
C ASP A 112 -19.05 -2.58 14.09
N ILE A 113 -18.33 -2.34 12.98
CA ILE A 113 -16.92 -2.68 12.84
C ILE A 113 -16.16 -1.46 12.26
N VAL A 114 -14.98 -1.22 12.78
CA VAL A 114 -14.01 -0.25 12.23
C VAL A 114 -12.74 -1.00 11.87
N THR A 115 -12.20 -0.75 10.68
CA THR A 115 -10.86 -1.23 10.29
C THR A 115 -10.01 -0.10 9.77
N MET A 116 -8.73 -0.09 10.15
CA MET A 116 -7.76 0.91 9.73
C MET A 116 -6.43 0.26 9.39
N GLU A 117 -5.83 0.67 8.27
CA GLU A 117 -4.45 0.32 7.91
C GLU A 117 -3.57 1.57 7.90
N ASN A 118 -2.33 1.42 8.35
CA ASN A 118 -1.33 2.49 8.26
C ASN A 118 0.10 1.94 8.31
N VAL A 119 1.10 2.81 8.14
CA VAL A 119 2.51 2.44 8.34
C VAL A 119 2.78 2.07 9.80
N PRO A 120 3.78 1.18 10.08
CA PRO A 120 4.08 0.74 11.44
C PRO A 120 4.32 1.88 12.44
N THR A 121 4.97 2.94 12.00
CA THR A 121 5.32 4.10 12.85
C THR A 121 4.11 4.92 13.31
N VAL A 122 2.91 4.72 12.77
CA VAL A 122 1.72 5.43 13.24
C VAL A 122 1.46 5.23 14.73
N THR A 123 1.81 4.06 15.26
CA THR A 123 1.64 3.71 16.69
C THR A 123 2.57 4.48 17.63
N GLU A 124 3.56 5.18 17.10
CA GLU A 124 4.50 6.01 17.86
C GLU A 124 3.97 7.46 18.04
N HIS A 125 2.78 7.75 17.50
CA HIS A 125 2.25 9.10 17.43
C HIS A 125 0.94 9.24 18.24
N LYS A 126 0.83 10.35 18.99
CA LYS A 126 -0.33 10.68 19.81
C LYS A 126 -1.68 10.60 19.08
N VAL A 127 -1.71 10.92 17.79
CA VAL A 127 -2.95 10.85 16.99
C VAL A 127 -3.51 9.44 16.90
N PHE A 128 -2.65 8.41 16.94
CA PHE A 128 -3.09 7.02 16.99
C PHE A 128 -3.65 6.67 18.37
N ASP A 129 -2.99 7.11 19.45
CA ASP A 129 -3.49 6.91 20.80
C ASP A 129 -4.85 7.57 20.99
N ASP A 130 -5.03 8.80 20.49
CA ASP A 130 -6.29 9.53 20.53
C ASP A 130 -7.40 8.80 19.73
N PHE A 131 -7.04 8.18 18.58
CA PHE A 131 -7.96 7.37 17.80
C PHE A 131 -8.41 6.12 18.57
N VAL A 132 -7.47 5.37 19.14
CA VAL A 132 -7.75 4.19 19.96
C VAL A 132 -8.56 4.56 21.20
N ALA A 133 -8.22 5.67 21.87
CA ALA A 133 -8.98 6.16 23.02
C ALA A 133 -10.44 6.51 22.67
N THR A 134 -10.64 7.10 21.47
CA THR A 134 -11.98 7.40 20.96
C THR A 134 -12.79 6.12 20.76
N LEU A 135 -12.22 5.10 20.13
CA LEU A 135 -12.89 3.80 19.94
C LEU A 135 -13.26 3.15 21.28
N LYS A 136 -12.32 3.08 22.23
CA LYS A 136 -12.56 2.50 23.56
C LYS A 136 -13.63 3.27 24.33
N LYS A 137 -13.65 4.60 24.23
CA LYS A 137 -14.70 5.44 24.84
C LYS A 137 -16.08 5.13 24.28
N GLN A 138 -16.17 4.75 22.99
CA GLN A 138 -17.40 4.32 22.33
C GLN A 138 -17.70 2.82 22.54
N LYS A 139 -16.99 2.15 23.46
CA LYS A 139 -17.20 0.74 23.85
C LYS A 139 -16.79 -0.29 22.79
N TYR A 140 -15.98 0.09 21.81
CA TYR A 140 -15.40 -0.90 20.91
C TYR A 140 -14.35 -1.74 21.65
N GLU A 141 -14.33 -3.04 21.38
CA GLU A 141 -13.17 -3.86 21.63
C GLU A 141 -12.18 -3.64 20.51
N VAL A 142 -10.95 -3.25 20.85
CA VAL A 142 -9.94 -2.79 19.89
C VAL A 142 -8.75 -3.75 19.91
N TRP A 143 -8.43 -4.29 18.75
CA TRP A 143 -7.20 -5.02 18.48
C TRP A 143 -6.39 -4.29 17.42
N TYR A 144 -5.07 -4.24 17.57
CA TYR A 144 -4.17 -3.79 16.51
C TYR A 144 -2.81 -4.47 16.62
N GLN A 145 -2.16 -4.66 15.48
CA GLN A 145 -0.84 -5.27 15.36
C GLN A 145 -0.12 -4.81 14.10
N VAL A 146 1.21 -4.78 14.14
CA VAL A 146 2.03 -4.65 12.94
C VAL A 146 2.16 -6.03 12.30
N VAL A 147 1.65 -6.17 11.08
CA VAL A 147 1.68 -7.42 10.31
C VAL A 147 2.56 -7.27 9.07
N ASP A 148 3.14 -8.37 8.61
CA ASP A 148 3.81 -8.44 7.29
C ASP A 148 2.90 -9.19 6.31
N SER A 149 2.48 -8.53 5.23
CA SER A 149 1.58 -9.12 4.24
C SER A 149 2.14 -10.41 3.61
N ALA A 150 3.46 -10.62 3.62
CA ALA A 150 4.06 -11.86 3.16
C ALA A 150 3.59 -13.08 3.95
N GLU A 151 3.34 -12.93 5.25
CA GLU A 151 2.85 -14.00 6.14
C GLU A 151 1.37 -14.34 5.90
N TYR A 152 0.69 -13.54 5.08
CA TYR A 152 -0.71 -13.73 4.67
C TYR A 152 -0.82 -14.15 3.19
N GLY A 153 0.29 -14.58 2.57
CA GLY A 153 0.32 -15.13 1.22
C GLY A 153 0.55 -14.11 0.09
N LEU A 154 0.83 -12.85 0.41
CA LEU A 154 1.26 -11.88 -0.59
C LEU A 154 2.75 -12.10 -0.92
N PRO A 155 3.17 -12.15 -2.20
CA PRO A 155 4.59 -12.31 -2.57
C PRO A 155 5.40 -11.01 -2.38
N GLN A 156 5.11 -10.28 -1.30
CA GLN A 156 5.71 -8.97 -0.98
C GLN A 156 5.81 -8.78 0.53
N ARG A 157 6.98 -8.42 1.02
CA ARG A 157 7.16 -7.92 2.38
C ARG A 157 6.61 -6.51 2.48
N ARG A 158 5.46 -6.38 3.14
CA ARG A 158 4.80 -5.10 3.37
C ARG A 158 4.29 -5.05 4.81
N ARG A 159 5.05 -4.40 5.67
CA ARG A 159 4.68 -4.26 7.08
C ARG A 159 3.73 -3.08 7.26
N ARG A 160 2.60 -3.35 7.92
CA ARG A 160 1.56 -2.35 8.20
C ARG A 160 0.95 -2.58 9.57
N THR A 161 0.58 -1.48 10.24
CA THR A 161 -0.32 -1.53 11.38
C THR A 161 -1.73 -1.76 10.84
N VAL A 162 -2.36 -2.84 11.29
CA VAL A 162 -3.78 -3.11 11.06
C VAL A 162 -4.50 -2.98 12.39
N LEU A 163 -5.58 -2.21 12.42
CA LEU A 163 -6.48 -2.07 13.56
C LEU A 163 -7.86 -2.61 13.18
N LEU A 164 -8.41 -3.42 14.05
CA LEU A 164 -9.79 -3.91 14.01
C LEU A 164 -10.48 -3.51 15.31
N ALA A 165 -11.67 -2.98 15.20
CA ALA A 165 -12.48 -2.65 16.37
C ALA A 165 -13.93 -3.05 16.11
N SER A 166 -14.61 -3.60 17.13
CA SER A 166 -15.97 -4.11 17.03
C SER A 166 -16.79 -3.79 18.27
N LEU A 167 -18.09 -3.50 18.10
CA LEU A 167 -19.07 -3.37 19.16
C LEU A 167 -19.64 -4.72 19.63
N HIS A 168 -19.37 -5.80 18.88
CA HIS A 168 -19.95 -7.13 19.10
C HIS A 168 -18.97 -8.15 19.68
N GLY A 169 -17.91 -7.69 20.33
CA GLY A 169 -16.87 -8.54 20.90
C GLY A 169 -15.56 -8.46 20.16
N SER A 170 -14.55 -9.16 20.65
CA SER A 170 -13.18 -9.08 20.13
C SER A 170 -13.06 -9.73 18.77
N ILE A 171 -12.45 -9.00 17.83
CA ILE A 171 -12.07 -9.50 16.51
C ILE A 171 -10.59 -9.26 16.27
N LYS A 172 -9.92 -10.20 15.61
CA LYS A 172 -8.50 -10.10 15.22
C LYS A 172 -8.28 -10.70 13.85
N LEU A 173 -7.17 -10.37 13.22
CA LEU A 173 -6.71 -11.11 12.04
C LEU A 173 -6.43 -12.58 12.42
N ARG A 174 -6.53 -13.47 11.44
CA ARG A 174 -6.04 -14.83 11.59
C ARG A 174 -4.56 -14.78 11.94
N ASP A 175 -4.10 -15.77 12.68
CA ASP A 175 -2.68 -15.90 12.95
C ASP A 175 -1.91 -16.09 11.62
N PRO A 176 -0.72 -15.47 11.48
CA PRO A 176 0.06 -15.58 10.27
C PRO A 176 0.48 -17.03 10.01
N ASP A 177 0.57 -17.40 8.74
CA ASP A 177 0.97 -18.74 8.32
C ASP A 177 2.26 -18.65 7.49
N SER A 178 3.38 -18.89 8.13
CA SER A 178 4.69 -18.81 7.48
C SER A 178 4.87 -19.84 6.34
N SER A 179 4.06 -20.93 6.34
CA SER A 179 4.08 -21.90 5.24
C SER A 179 3.49 -21.37 3.94
N LYS A 180 2.75 -20.25 4.01
CA LYS A 180 2.13 -19.58 2.85
C LYS A 180 2.95 -18.44 2.28
N VAL A 181 4.14 -18.20 2.80
CA VAL A 181 5.01 -17.13 2.28
C VAL A 181 5.39 -17.46 0.84
N LYS A 182 4.96 -16.60 -0.07
CA LYS A 182 5.27 -16.68 -1.50
C LYS A 182 6.49 -15.84 -1.83
N THR A 183 7.31 -16.35 -2.73
CA THR A 183 8.50 -15.69 -3.25
C THR A 183 8.22 -14.94 -4.55
N VAL A 184 9.17 -14.13 -5.01
CA VAL A 184 9.14 -13.52 -6.34
C VAL A 184 9.06 -14.61 -7.42
N ARG A 185 9.70 -15.76 -7.20
CA ARG A 185 9.66 -16.91 -8.12
C ARG A 185 8.24 -17.44 -8.25
N ASP A 186 7.59 -17.74 -7.13
CA ASP A 186 6.21 -18.26 -7.13
C ASP A 186 5.22 -17.33 -7.86
N ALA A 187 5.52 -16.03 -7.86
CA ALA A 187 4.65 -15.02 -8.46
C ALA A 187 4.94 -14.73 -9.94
N LEU A 188 6.21 -14.75 -10.35
CA LEU A 188 6.63 -14.21 -11.66
C LEU A 188 7.21 -15.26 -12.60
N GLU A 189 7.55 -16.48 -12.10
CA GLU A 189 8.05 -17.55 -12.96
C GLU A 189 6.98 -17.93 -14.00
N GLY A 190 7.40 -18.08 -15.25
CA GLY A 190 6.48 -18.38 -16.36
C GLY A 190 5.96 -17.16 -17.11
N LEU A 191 6.16 -15.94 -16.61
CA LEU A 191 5.82 -14.75 -17.41
C LEU A 191 6.75 -14.62 -18.63
N PRO A 192 6.24 -14.08 -19.75
CA PRO A 192 7.05 -13.86 -20.95
C PRO A 192 8.30 -13.03 -20.69
N VAL A 193 9.41 -13.39 -21.35
CA VAL A 193 10.66 -12.64 -21.25
C VAL A 193 10.53 -11.29 -21.94
N LEU A 194 10.89 -10.22 -21.24
CA LEU A 194 10.92 -8.86 -21.79
C LEU A 194 12.33 -8.29 -21.86
N ARG A 195 12.54 -7.39 -22.82
CA ARG A 195 13.67 -6.45 -22.82
C ARG A 195 13.23 -5.11 -22.23
N HIS A 196 14.18 -4.31 -21.73
CA HIS A 196 13.88 -2.95 -21.31
C HIS A 196 13.28 -2.14 -22.46
N GLY A 197 12.26 -1.34 -22.19
CA GLY A 197 11.56 -0.54 -23.19
C GLY A 197 10.59 -1.32 -24.09
N CYS A 198 10.39 -2.62 -23.85
CA CYS A 198 9.47 -3.45 -24.63
C CYS A 198 8.16 -3.70 -23.89
N THR A 199 7.15 -4.00 -24.67
CA THR A 199 5.81 -4.43 -24.23
C THR A 199 5.56 -5.83 -24.78
N ASP A 200 4.93 -6.69 -24.00
CA ASP A 200 4.47 -7.99 -24.46
C ASP A 200 3.37 -7.84 -25.53
N LYS A 201 3.30 -8.81 -26.46
CA LYS A 201 2.35 -8.74 -27.57
C LYS A 201 0.91 -9.03 -27.18
N ILE A 202 0.72 -9.79 -26.11
CA ILE A 202 -0.61 -10.27 -25.64
C ILE A 202 -1.07 -9.41 -24.46
N ASP A 203 -0.19 -9.18 -23.48
CA ASP A 203 -0.51 -8.41 -22.28
C ASP A 203 0.15 -7.02 -22.31
N SER A 204 -0.63 -5.99 -22.61
CA SER A 204 -0.16 -4.60 -22.70
C SER A 204 0.35 -4.04 -21.36
N LEU A 205 -0.06 -4.61 -20.22
CA LEU A 205 0.46 -4.25 -18.90
C LEU A 205 1.83 -4.89 -18.64
N HIS A 206 2.17 -5.98 -19.34
CA HIS A 206 3.52 -6.56 -19.26
C HIS A 206 4.49 -5.73 -20.11
N LYS A 207 4.70 -4.50 -19.63
CA LYS A 207 5.51 -3.46 -20.26
C LYS A 207 6.62 -3.02 -19.30
N ALA A 208 7.88 -3.17 -19.74
CA ALA A 208 9.04 -2.70 -18.99
C ALA A 208 9.48 -1.29 -19.46
N PRO A 209 9.84 -0.38 -18.55
CA PRO A 209 10.32 0.94 -18.93
C PRO A 209 11.66 0.86 -19.66
N LYS A 210 11.91 1.84 -20.54
CA LYS A 210 13.20 2.01 -21.21
C LYS A 210 14.24 2.54 -20.23
N LEU A 211 15.35 1.85 -20.09
CA LEU A 211 16.48 2.31 -19.29
C LEU A 211 17.40 3.21 -20.11
N SER A 212 17.98 4.23 -19.48
CA SER A 212 19.10 4.98 -20.07
C SER A 212 20.33 4.09 -20.20
N PRO A 213 21.29 4.40 -21.11
CA PRO A 213 22.51 3.59 -21.27
C PRO A 213 23.22 3.32 -19.95
N ILE A 214 23.44 4.34 -19.12
CA ILE A 214 24.10 4.17 -17.82
C ILE A 214 23.30 3.27 -16.85
N ASN A 215 21.97 3.33 -16.88
CA ASN A 215 21.15 2.47 -16.03
C ASN A 215 21.09 1.02 -16.57
N LEU A 216 21.26 0.84 -17.86
CA LEU A 216 21.41 -0.51 -18.44
C LEU A 216 22.75 -1.14 -17.99
N ASP A 217 23.82 -0.38 -17.96
CA ASP A 217 25.12 -0.88 -17.46
C ASP A 217 25.07 -1.15 -15.95
N ARG A 218 24.42 -0.29 -15.19
CA ARG A 218 24.17 -0.49 -13.75
C ARG A 218 23.40 -1.76 -13.46
N ILE A 219 22.29 -2.01 -14.16
CA ILE A 219 21.51 -3.23 -13.91
C ILE A 219 22.25 -4.48 -14.33
N LYS A 220 23.05 -4.44 -15.38
CA LYS A 220 23.93 -5.57 -15.77
C LYS A 220 24.97 -5.85 -14.70
N ALA A 221 25.53 -4.82 -14.06
CA ALA A 221 26.49 -4.94 -12.96
C ALA A 221 25.84 -5.34 -11.62
N SER A 222 24.51 -5.17 -11.49
CA SER A 222 23.79 -5.47 -10.24
C SER A 222 23.56 -6.97 -10.07
N LYS A 223 23.90 -7.50 -8.90
CA LYS A 223 23.59 -8.88 -8.50
C LYS A 223 22.19 -8.94 -7.85
N PRO A 224 21.45 -10.07 -7.96
CA PRO A 224 20.23 -10.28 -7.18
C PRO A 224 20.51 -10.11 -5.67
N GLY A 225 19.72 -9.27 -5.01
CA GLY A 225 19.92 -8.94 -3.59
C GLY A 225 21.10 -8.02 -3.28
N GLY A 226 21.97 -7.73 -4.23
CA GLY A 226 23.12 -6.82 -4.06
C GLY A 226 22.72 -5.35 -3.96
N THR A 227 23.72 -4.50 -3.85
CA THR A 227 23.56 -3.05 -3.72
C THR A 227 24.38 -2.33 -4.79
N TRP A 228 24.19 -1.02 -4.95
CA TRP A 228 25.04 -0.18 -5.80
C TRP A 228 26.50 -0.11 -5.29
N GLY A 229 26.75 -0.49 -4.05
CA GLY A 229 28.11 -0.62 -3.50
C GLY A 229 28.94 -1.74 -4.13
N ASP A 230 28.28 -2.70 -4.78
CA ASP A 230 28.94 -3.81 -5.48
C ASP A 230 29.38 -3.44 -6.91
N TRP A 231 29.06 -2.22 -7.37
CA TRP A 231 29.37 -1.79 -8.74
C TRP A 231 30.81 -1.31 -8.92
N PRO A 232 31.34 -1.41 -10.15
CA PRO A 232 32.53 -0.66 -10.51
C PRO A 232 32.36 0.83 -10.25
N GLU A 233 33.44 1.51 -9.85
CA GLU A 233 33.38 2.89 -9.36
C GLU A 233 32.75 3.88 -10.34
N HIS A 234 33.00 3.70 -11.66
CA HIS A 234 32.45 4.56 -12.71
C HIS A 234 30.93 4.52 -12.84
N LEU A 235 30.27 3.45 -12.33
CA LEU A 235 28.82 3.30 -12.33
C LEU A 235 28.15 3.90 -11.08
N ILE A 236 28.92 4.17 -10.02
CA ILE A 236 28.38 4.73 -8.77
C ILE A 236 27.90 6.16 -9.01
N ALA A 237 26.62 6.42 -8.74
CA ALA A 237 26.04 7.74 -8.91
C ALA A 237 26.65 8.77 -7.94
N LYS A 238 26.78 10.02 -8.39
CA LYS A 238 27.33 11.11 -7.55
C LYS A 238 26.62 11.27 -6.20
N CYS A 239 25.30 11.07 -6.17
CA CYS A 239 24.52 11.15 -4.93
C CYS A 239 24.89 10.05 -3.93
N HIS A 240 25.27 8.85 -4.37
CA HIS A 240 25.68 7.74 -3.49
C HIS A 240 27.05 7.93 -2.85
N ARG A 241 27.89 8.76 -3.43
CA ARG A 241 29.21 9.13 -2.86
C ARG A 241 29.07 10.07 -1.65
N LYS A 242 27.91 10.72 -1.47
CA LYS A 242 27.60 11.57 -0.31
C LYS A 242 27.20 10.71 0.90
N LYS A 243 27.47 11.21 2.13
CA LYS A 243 27.04 10.53 3.38
C LYS A 243 25.54 10.20 3.36
N SER A 244 24.70 11.14 2.91
CA SER A 244 23.24 10.95 2.80
C SER A 244 22.83 9.87 1.78
N GLY A 245 23.61 9.62 0.74
CA GLY A 245 23.32 8.58 -0.26
C GLY A 245 23.54 7.16 0.27
N LYS A 246 24.39 6.98 1.26
CA LYS A 246 24.68 5.68 1.87
C LYS A 246 23.49 5.09 2.66
N THR A 247 22.51 5.92 3.02
CA THR A 247 21.31 5.50 3.77
C THR A 247 20.30 4.70 2.93
N TYR A 248 20.48 4.65 1.61
CA TYR A 248 19.57 3.94 0.69
C TYR A 248 20.31 2.90 -0.16
N PRO A 249 20.85 1.83 0.45
CA PRO A 249 21.65 0.84 -0.29
C PRO A 249 20.83 0.01 -1.28
N GLY A 250 19.51 -0.10 -1.08
CA GLY A 250 18.63 -0.93 -1.89
C GLY A 250 18.19 -0.33 -3.23
N VAL A 251 18.38 1.00 -3.45
CA VAL A 251 18.02 1.63 -4.73
C VAL A 251 18.91 1.07 -5.85
N TYR A 252 18.38 0.99 -7.07
CA TYR A 252 19.01 0.33 -8.22
C TYR A 252 19.32 -1.17 -8.00
N GLY A 253 18.73 -1.81 -6.99
CA GLY A 253 18.94 -3.23 -6.73
C GLY A 253 18.06 -4.12 -7.59
N ARG A 254 18.50 -5.38 -7.76
CA ARG A 254 17.66 -6.47 -8.29
C ARG A 254 16.99 -7.22 -7.15
N MET A 255 15.76 -7.66 -7.38
CA MET A 255 15.09 -8.60 -6.48
C MET A 255 15.82 -9.96 -6.48
N LYS A 256 15.57 -10.76 -5.46
CA LYS A 256 15.92 -12.17 -5.44
C LYS A 256 14.72 -13.00 -5.87
N TRP A 257 14.96 -14.15 -6.50
CA TRP A 257 13.91 -15.09 -6.85
C TRP A 257 13.26 -15.74 -5.62
N ASP A 258 14.07 -16.16 -4.67
CA ASP A 258 13.67 -17.05 -3.58
C ASP A 258 13.35 -16.29 -2.28
N GLU A 259 12.98 -15.02 -2.41
CA GLU A 259 12.49 -14.17 -1.32
C GLU A 259 11.23 -13.45 -1.76
N PRO A 260 10.33 -13.04 -0.84
CA PRO A 260 9.26 -12.10 -1.15
C PRO A 260 9.84 -10.77 -1.68
N ALA A 261 9.13 -10.14 -2.59
CA ALA A 261 9.49 -8.81 -3.09
C ALA A 261 9.59 -7.79 -1.95
N PRO A 262 10.45 -6.77 -2.04
CA PRO A 262 10.39 -5.64 -1.13
C PRO A 262 9.08 -4.86 -1.30
N THR A 263 8.70 -4.03 -0.32
CA THR A 263 7.54 -3.15 -0.44
C THR A 263 7.60 -2.32 -1.73
N LEU A 264 6.63 -2.53 -2.60
CA LEU A 264 6.50 -1.73 -3.82
C LEU A 264 5.95 -0.33 -3.46
N THR A 265 6.57 0.68 -4.07
CA THR A 265 6.13 2.08 -3.99
C THR A 265 5.46 2.49 -5.29
N THR A 266 4.84 3.66 -5.33
CA THR A 266 4.12 4.18 -6.51
C THR A 266 4.97 4.23 -7.79
N GLN A 267 6.30 4.34 -7.68
CA GLN A 267 7.22 4.39 -8.81
C GLN A 267 8.08 3.11 -8.95
N PHE A 268 7.53 1.95 -8.59
CA PHE A 268 8.25 0.67 -8.64
C PHE A 268 8.78 0.30 -10.03
N TYR A 269 8.17 0.82 -11.10
CA TYR A 269 8.64 0.63 -12.47
C TYR A 269 9.94 1.39 -12.79
N GLY A 270 10.40 2.28 -11.91
CA GLY A 270 11.66 3.01 -12.06
C GLY A 270 12.83 2.27 -11.39
N PHE A 271 13.83 1.83 -12.17
CA PHE A 271 14.99 1.09 -11.66
C PHE A 271 15.73 1.81 -10.51
N GLY A 272 15.76 3.14 -10.54
CA GLY A 272 16.42 3.95 -9.52
C GLY A 272 15.65 4.16 -8.22
N ASN A 273 14.39 3.74 -8.15
CA ASN A 273 13.48 4.12 -7.05
C ASN A 273 13.44 3.10 -5.91
N GLY A 274 14.13 1.98 -6.05
CA GLY A 274 14.18 0.91 -5.06
C GLY A 274 14.89 -0.33 -5.59
N ARG A 275 14.65 -1.46 -4.95
CA ARG A 275 15.12 -2.78 -5.38
C ARG A 275 14.12 -3.40 -6.38
N PHE A 276 13.90 -2.69 -7.49
CA PHE A 276 12.86 -3.02 -8.47
C PHE A 276 13.43 -3.53 -9.80
N GLY A 277 14.72 -3.89 -9.85
CA GLY A 277 15.28 -4.63 -10.96
C GLY A 277 14.79 -6.08 -10.97
N HIS A 278 14.41 -6.58 -12.16
CA HIS A 278 14.03 -7.99 -12.34
C HIS A 278 15.23 -8.91 -11.94
N PRO A 279 14.99 -10.03 -11.27
CA PRO A 279 16.07 -10.89 -10.74
C PRO A 279 17.14 -11.27 -11.77
N THR A 280 16.76 -11.64 -12.99
CA THR A 280 17.68 -12.12 -14.04
C THR A 280 17.71 -11.26 -15.29
N GLN A 281 16.58 -10.62 -15.67
CA GLN A 281 16.51 -9.82 -16.90
C GLN A 281 17.07 -8.41 -16.66
N ALA A 282 17.78 -7.82 -17.65
CA ALA A 282 18.38 -6.49 -17.51
C ALA A 282 17.35 -5.37 -17.72
N ARG A 283 16.35 -5.28 -16.82
CA ARG A 283 15.26 -4.31 -16.82
C ARG A 283 14.67 -4.10 -15.42
N ALA A 284 13.94 -3.03 -15.25
CA ALA A 284 13.04 -2.87 -14.09
C ALA A 284 11.81 -3.78 -14.24
N LEU A 285 11.02 -3.87 -13.17
CA LEU A 285 9.74 -4.58 -13.22
C LEU A 285 8.82 -3.97 -14.28
N SER A 286 7.97 -4.81 -14.86
CA SER A 286 6.82 -4.38 -15.65
C SER A 286 5.65 -3.99 -14.76
N LEU A 287 4.65 -3.31 -15.33
CA LEU A 287 3.42 -2.97 -14.59
C LEU A 287 2.66 -4.24 -14.18
N ARG A 288 2.61 -5.26 -15.05
CA ARG A 288 2.00 -6.57 -14.75
C ARG A 288 2.67 -7.26 -13.57
N GLU A 289 3.99 -7.31 -13.56
CA GLU A 289 4.75 -7.90 -12.46
C GLU A 289 4.49 -7.16 -11.14
N GLY A 290 4.44 -5.83 -11.18
CA GLY A 290 4.08 -5.04 -10.01
C GLY A 290 2.67 -5.31 -9.50
N ALA A 291 1.68 -5.48 -10.39
CA ALA A 291 0.32 -5.84 -10.04
C ALA A 291 0.27 -7.21 -9.35
N ILE A 292 0.87 -8.24 -9.98
CA ILE A 292 0.92 -9.60 -9.40
C ILE A 292 1.58 -9.60 -8.02
N LEU A 293 2.71 -8.90 -7.85
CA LEU A 293 3.41 -8.81 -6.56
C LEU A 293 2.59 -8.07 -5.49
N GLN A 294 1.56 -7.33 -5.88
CA GLN A 294 0.61 -6.66 -4.98
C GLN A 294 -0.72 -7.41 -4.82
N GLY A 295 -0.89 -8.56 -5.48
CA GLY A 295 -2.06 -9.42 -5.33
C GLY A 295 -3.22 -9.13 -6.30
N PHE A 296 -2.94 -8.38 -7.39
CA PHE A 296 -3.92 -8.10 -8.45
C PHE A 296 -3.78 -9.03 -9.64
#